data_dd11236e09ca6cd7109cf43c0df3d642
#
_entry.id   dd11236e09ca6cd7109cf43c0df3d642
#
_cell.length_a   1.000
_cell.length_b   1.000
_cell.length_c   1.000
_cell.angle_alpha   90.00
_cell.angle_beta   90.00
_cell.angle_gamma   90.00
#
_symmetry.space_group_name_H-M   'P 1'
#
loop_
_entity.id
_entity.type
_entity.pdbx_description
1 polymer ?
#
loop_
_entity_poly.entity_id
_entity_poly.type
_entity_poly.pdbx_seq_one_letter_code
_entity_poly.pdbx_strand_id
1 'polypeptide(L)'
;DRRRHAPAAVEHAREAMESGRPWVVPPEIVECGDLDCPVRSAVVVPLVVDGLVVGALSVYGRQVSAGLVRAAGEVAHWVIAQLELAELDRSRTRMVEAELRALRAQISPHFVYNSLTAIASFVRTDPDQARELLLEFAELTRYSLRRHGQFSTLAEELRSVDRYLRLERARFGARLQVDLLIAPEVLPVAVPFLCLQPIVENAVRHGLGPKPTPGRVTIRAVDAGAECRISVEDDGVGMDPEEVRVQLAGEGDGDSLGLGNVDERLRAVFGDEYGLVVETAPGAGTKVNVRVPKYRNGVRA
;
A
#
# COMPACT_ATOMS: atom_id res chain seq x y z
N ASP A 1 15.71 12.38 -45.13
CA ASP A 1 15.58 13.78 -44.70
C ASP A 1 14.50 14.04 -43.61
N ARG A 2 14.57 13.22 -42.55
CA ARG A 2 13.68 13.32 -41.38
C ARG A 2 13.66 14.72 -40.71
N ARG A 3 14.77 15.45 -40.75
CA ARG A 3 14.92 16.74 -40.06
C ARG A 3 14.17 17.91 -40.73
N ARG A 4 13.94 17.84 -42.05
CA ARG A 4 13.22 18.93 -42.78
C ARG A 4 11.72 18.86 -42.60
N HIS A 5 11.12 17.67 -42.42
CA HIS A 5 9.67 17.48 -42.25
C HIS A 5 9.21 17.33 -40.79
N ALA A 6 10.11 17.28 -39.83
CA ALA A 6 9.78 17.06 -38.43
C ALA A 6 8.84 18.13 -37.83
N PRO A 7 9.01 19.44 -38.08
CA PRO A 7 8.10 20.45 -37.55
C PRO A 7 6.67 20.29 -38.09
N ALA A 8 6.53 20.11 -39.39
CA ALA A 8 5.24 19.92 -40.05
C ALA A 8 4.56 18.60 -39.61
N ALA A 9 5.35 17.55 -39.33
CA ALA A 9 4.83 16.28 -38.85
C ALA A 9 4.09 16.40 -37.50
N VAL A 10 4.58 17.26 -36.60
CA VAL A 10 3.96 17.51 -35.29
C VAL A 10 2.61 18.23 -35.48
N GLU A 11 2.55 19.19 -36.39
CA GLU A 11 1.33 19.96 -36.67
C GLU A 11 0.28 19.08 -37.34
N HIS A 12 0.68 18.26 -38.32
CA HIS A 12 -0.22 17.31 -38.98
C HIS A 12 -0.74 16.24 -38.00
N ALA A 13 0.07 15.84 -37.00
CA ALA A 13 -0.38 14.89 -35.98
C ALA A 13 -1.43 15.48 -35.04
N ARG A 14 -1.39 16.78 -34.79
CA ARG A 14 -2.33 17.47 -33.88
C ARG A 14 -3.77 17.30 -34.31
N GLU A 15 -4.09 17.55 -35.58
CA GLU A 15 -5.42 17.41 -36.14
C GLU A 15 -6.00 16.00 -35.96
N ALA A 16 -5.20 14.99 -36.27
CA ALA A 16 -5.59 13.59 -36.08
C ALA A 16 -5.74 13.22 -34.59
N MET A 17 -4.91 13.78 -33.70
CA MET A 17 -4.96 13.52 -32.28
C MET A 17 -6.17 14.21 -31.63
N GLU A 18 -6.52 15.42 -32.04
CA GLU A 18 -7.66 16.17 -31.51
C GLU A 18 -8.99 15.58 -31.98
N SER A 19 -9.07 15.17 -33.28
CA SER A 19 -10.27 14.57 -33.82
C SER A 19 -10.48 13.10 -33.47
N GLY A 20 -9.42 12.40 -33.09
CA GLY A 20 -9.42 10.95 -32.85
C GLY A 20 -9.69 10.13 -34.13
N ARG A 21 -9.52 10.72 -35.31
CA ARG A 21 -9.80 10.09 -36.62
C ARG A 21 -8.59 10.16 -37.55
N PRO A 22 -8.40 9.16 -38.42
CA PRO A 22 -7.38 9.23 -39.45
C PRO A 22 -7.56 10.48 -40.31
N TRP A 23 -6.44 11.19 -40.55
CA TRP A 23 -6.41 12.39 -41.38
C TRP A 23 -5.45 12.20 -42.56
N VAL A 24 -5.94 12.55 -43.77
CA VAL A 24 -5.12 12.56 -44.96
C VAL A 24 -4.69 13.99 -45.22
N VAL A 25 -3.40 14.25 -45.13
CA VAL A 25 -2.80 15.56 -45.38
C VAL A 25 -2.64 15.75 -46.87
N PRO A 26 -3.32 16.73 -47.46
CA PRO A 26 -3.26 16.97 -48.91
C PRO A 26 -1.91 17.59 -49.32
N PRO A 27 -1.53 17.51 -50.63
CA PRO A 27 -0.24 17.99 -51.11
C PRO A 27 0.06 19.47 -50.84
N GLU A 28 -0.99 20.28 -50.79
CA GLU A 28 -0.92 21.73 -50.59
C GLU A 28 -0.43 22.12 -49.18
N ILE A 29 -0.58 21.20 -48.24
CA ILE A 29 -0.22 21.42 -46.83
C ILE A 29 1.20 20.88 -46.52
N VAL A 30 1.67 19.90 -47.33
CA VAL A 30 3.01 19.31 -47.12
C VAL A 30 4.07 20.17 -47.83
N GLU A 31 4.40 21.32 -47.25
CA GLU A 31 5.43 22.21 -47.79
C GLU A 31 6.82 21.81 -47.24
N CYS A 32 7.77 21.53 -48.16
CA CYS A 32 9.19 21.32 -47.78
C CYS A 32 10.17 22.26 -48.48
N GLY A 33 9.68 23.16 -49.33
CA GLY A 33 10.51 24.12 -50.06
C GLY A 33 11.47 23.49 -51.10
N ASP A 34 11.42 22.19 -51.32
CA ASP A 34 12.23 21.44 -52.26
C ASP A 34 11.33 20.89 -53.40
N LEU A 35 11.54 21.35 -54.63
CA LEU A 35 10.76 20.96 -55.79
C LEU A 35 10.92 19.47 -56.12
N ASP A 36 12.03 18.88 -55.78
CA ASP A 36 12.33 17.47 -56.05
C ASP A 36 11.97 16.55 -54.84
N CYS A 37 11.38 17.09 -53.79
CA CYS A 37 11.00 16.32 -52.64
C CYS A 37 9.99 15.22 -52.99
N PRO A 38 10.29 13.95 -52.64
CA PRO A 38 9.36 12.85 -52.90
C PRO A 38 8.13 12.84 -51.94
N VAL A 39 8.16 13.65 -50.91
CA VAL A 39 7.02 13.74 -49.97
C VAL A 39 6.08 14.84 -50.41
N ARG A 40 4.86 14.45 -50.78
CA ARG A 40 3.78 15.36 -51.29
C ARG A 40 2.48 15.22 -50.50
N SER A 41 2.33 14.16 -49.75
CA SER A 41 1.15 13.89 -48.95
C SER A 41 1.47 12.97 -47.78
N ALA A 42 0.57 12.94 -46.81
CA ALA A 42 0.68 12.07 -45.66
C ALA A 42 -0.67 11.50 -45.25
N VAL A 43 -0.63 10.36 -44.57
CA VAL A 43 -1.75 9.86 -43.77
C VAL A 43 -1.30 9.79 -42.32
N VAL A 44 -2.11 10.32 -41.43
CA VAL A 44 -1.91 10.31 -39.98
C VAL A 44 -3.03 9.52 -39.33
N VAL A 45 -2.67 8.50 -38.57
CA VAL A 45 -3.60 7.64 -37.85
C VAL A 45 -3.39 7.83 -36.36
N PRO A 46 -4.38 8.27 -35.57
CA PRO A 46 -4.25 8.39 -34.12
C PRO A 46 -4.13 7.01 -33.49
N LEU A 47 -3.30 6.90 -32.45
CA LEU A 47 -3.14 5.70 -31.63
C LEU A 47 -4.01 5.91 -30.40
N VAL A 48 -5.11 5.16 -30.30
CA VAL A 48 -6.08 5.27 -29.20
C VAL A 48 -5.99 4.03 -28.34
N VAL A 49 -5.66 4.21 -27.06
CA VAL A 49 -5.59 3.16 -26.03
C VAL A 49 -6.60 3.53 -24.95
N ASP A 50 -7.50 2.63 -24.58
CA ASP A 50 -8.55 2.85 -23.57
C ASP A 50 -9.37 4.16 -23.78
N GLY A 51 -9.62 4.52 -25.04
CA GLY A 51 -10.35 5.74 -25.38
C GLY A 51 -9.54 7.04 -25.31
N LEU A 52 -8.28 6.97 -24.96
CA LEU A 52 -7.36 8.10 -24.92
C LEU A 52 -6.38 8.06 -26.10
N VAL A 53 -6.18 9.21 -26.76
CA VAL A 53 -5.18 9.35 -27.83
C VAL A 53 -3.80 9.48 -27.19
N VAL A 54 -2.98 8.43 -27.32
CA VAL A 54 -1.62 8.36 -26.76
C VAL A 54 -0.53 8.78 -27.74
N GLY A 55 -0.88 8.92 -29.04
CA GLY A 55 0.06 9.29 -30.06
C GLY A 55 -0.56 9.24 -31.47
N ALA A 56 0.28 9.37 -32.49
CA ALA A 56 -0.14 9.23 -33.88
C ALA A 56 0.93 8.54 -34.71
N LEU A 57 0.48 7.71 -35.66
CA LEU A 57 1.31 7.10 -36.71
C LEU A 57 1.20 7.93 -37.97
N SER A 58 2.30 8.51 -38.44
CA SER A 58 2.33 9.30 -39.69
C SER A 58 3.09 8.56 -40.78
N VAL A 59 2.48 8.40 -41.94
CA VAL A 59 3.08 7.79 -43.14
C VAL A 59 3.10 8.82 -44.27
N TYR A 60 4.27 9.10 -44.81
CA TYR A 60 4.52 10.11 -45.80
C TYR A 60 4.85 9.46 -47.15
N GLY A 61 4.37 10.06 -48.26
CA GLY A 61 4.60 9.57 -49.62
C GLY A 61 4.32 10.59 -50.69
N ARG A 62 4.52 10.21 -51.96
CA ARG A 62 4.18 11.04 -53.14
C ARG A 62 2.66 11.17 -53.34
N GLN A 63 1.93 10.09 -53.10
CA GLN A 63 0.49 10.03 -53.16
C GLN A 63 -0.05 9.11 -52.07
N VAL A 64 -1.17 9.48 -51.48
CA VAL A 64 -1.94 8.64 -50.57
C VAL A 64 -2.99 7.89 -51.33
N SER A 65 -2.84 6.56 -51.43
CA SER A 65 -3.85 5.68 -51.99
C SER A 65 -4.72 5.08 -50.90
N ALA A 66 -5.91 4.60 -51.27
CA ALA A 66 -6.80 3.88 -50.36
C ALA A 66 -6.11 2.62 -49.74
N GLY A 67 -5.18 2.01 -50.47
CA GLY A 67 -4.35 0.92 -49.98
C GLY A 67 -3.38 1.36 -48.88
N LEU A 68 -2.77 2.53 -49.04
CA LEU A 68 -1.86 3.10 -48.03
C LEU A 68 -2.59 3.48 -46.74
N VAL A 69 -3.79 4.05 -46.86
CA VAL A 69 -4.64 4.38 -45.68
C VAL A 69 -4.99 3.11 -44.90
N ARG A 70 -5.40 2.04 -45.60
CA ARG A 70 -5.68 0.75 -44.95
C ARG A 70 -4.45 0.16 -44.30
N ALA A 71 -3.31 0.13 -44.99
CA ALA A 71 -2.04 -0.41 -44.45
C ALA A 71 -1.57 0.39 -43.22
N ALA A 72 -1.70 1.72 -43.25
CA ALA A 72 -1.38 2.55 -42.09
C ALA A 72 -2.33 2.26 -40.89
N GLY A 73 -3.62 2.03 -41.17
CA GLY A 73 -4.57 1.60 -40.15
C GLY A 73 -4.23 0.25 -39.52
N GLU A 74 -3.87 -0.76 -40.33
CA GLU A 74 -3.45 -2.08 -39.83
C GLU A 74 -2.19 -1.99 -38.95
N VAL A 75 -1.20 -1.20 -39.39
CA VAL A 75 0.01 -0.97 -38.58
C VAL A 75 -0.33 -0.23 -37.28
N ALA A 76 -1.22 0.76 -37.33
CA ALA A 76 -1.66 1.48 -36.15
C ALA A 76 -2.36 0.53 -35.15
N HIS A 77 -3.27 -0.33 -35.62
CA HIS A 77 -3.90 -1.36 -34.78
C HIS A 77 -2.89 -2.30 -34.15
N TRP A 78 -1.90 -2.75 -34.92
CA TRP A 78 -0.84 -3.59 -34.36
C TRP A 78 -0.03 -2.87 -33.27
N VAL A 79 0.33 -1.59 -33.50
CA VAL A 79 1.04 -0.76 -32.50
C VAL A 79 0.20 -0.57 -31.26
N ILE A 80 -1.10 -0.28 -31.41
CA ILE A 80 -2.04 -0.15 -30.29
C ILE A 80 -2.05 -1.43 -29.45
N ALA A 81 -2.22 -2.60 -30.10
CA ALA A 81 -2.20 -3.89 -29.41
C ALA A 81 -0.90 -4.14 -28.63
N GLN A 82 0.27 -3.73 -29.18
CA GLN A 82 1.55 -3.81 -28.47
C GLN A 82 1.64 -2.85 -27.28
N LEU A 83 1.07 -1.65 -27.39
CA LEU A 83 1.00 -0.68 -26.28
C LEU A 83 0.11 -1.18 -25.15
N GLU A 84 -1.06 -1.73 -25.46
CA GLU A 84 -1.98 -2.34 -24.49
C GLU A 84 -1.32 -3.52 -23.75
N LEU A 85 -0.67 -4.43 -24.48
CA LEU A 85 0.07 -5.53 -23.88
C LEU A 85 1.18 -5.05 -22.93
N ALA A 86 1.94 -4.03 -23.36
CA ALA A 86 3.00 -3.46 -22.53
C ALA A 86 2.47 -2.78 -21.27
N GLU A 87 1.28 -2.13 -21.33
CA GLU A 87 0.66 -1.50 -20.19
C GLU A 87 0.10 -2.55 -19.20
N LEU A 88 -0.50 -3.62 -19.71
CA LEU A 88 -0.94 -4.76 -18.89
C LEU A 88 0.24 -5.42 -18.17
N ASP A 89 1.37 -5.62 -18.84
CA ASP A 89 2.57 -6.21 -18.24
C ASP A 89 3.16 -5.30 -17.14
N ARG A 90 3.23 -4.00 -17.39
CA ARG A 90 3.63 -2.99 -16.39
C ARG A 90 2.70 -2.96 -15.19
N SER A 91 1.39 -3.01 -15.43
CA SER A 91 0.39 -3.04 -14.36
C SER A 91 0.55 -4.29 -13.50
N ARG A 92 0.72 -5.46 -14.13
CA ARG A 92 0.96 -6.73 -13.44
C ARG A 92 2.24 -6.69 -12.60
N THR A 93 3.33 -6.15 -13.16
CA THR A 93 4.60 -6.01 -12.43
C THR A 93 4.44 -5.11 -11.22
N ARG A 94 3.76 -3.96 -11.35
CA ARG A 94 3.46 -3.06 -10.22
C ARG A 94 2.62 -3.74 -9.15
N MET A 95 1.61 -4.55 -9.54
CA MET A 95 0.81 -5.31 -8.57
C MET A 95 1.66 -6.33 -7.81
N VAL A 96 2.51 -7.10 -8.48
CA VAL A 96 3.41 -8.07 -7.84
C VAL A 96 4.41 -7.37 -6.91
N GLU A 97 4.98 -6.25 -7.33
CA GLU A 97 5.89 -5.47 -6.48
C GLU A 97 5.18 -4.86 -5.27
N ALA A 98 3.92 -4.41 -5.42
CA ALA A 98 3.11 -3.92 -4.32
C ALA A 98 2.76 -5.06 -3.34
N GLU A 99 2.39 -6.24 -3.86
CA GLU A 99 2.13 -7.43 -3.05
C GLU A 99 3.37 -7.89 -2.28
N LEU A 100 4.55 -7.90 -2.93
CA LEU A 100 5.82 -8.21 -2.28
C LEU A 100 6.21 -7.17 -1.22
N ARG A 101 5.95 -5.88 -1.48
CA ARG A 101 6.18 -4.82 -0.48
C ARG A 101 5.25 -4.97 0.72
N ALA A 102 3.97 -5.23 0.49
CA ALA A 102 2.99 -5.50 1.55
C ALA A 102 3.38 -6.75 2.37
N LEU A 103 3.83 -7.82 1.71
CA LEU A 103 4.28 -9.04 2.37
C LEU A 103 5.54 -8.79 3.24
N ARG A 104 6.50 -7.98 2.76
CA ARG A 104 7.69 -7.61 3.51
C ARG A 104 7.39 -6.67 4.68
N ALA A 105 6.34 -5.85 4.57
CA ALA A 105 5.92 -4.94 5.63
C ALA A 105 5.17 -5.65 6.79
N GLN A 106 4.74 -6.90 6.61
CA GLN A 106 4.02 -7.66 7.65
C GLN A 106 4.88 -7.99 8.87
N ILE A 107 6.21 -8.03 8.73
CA ILE A 107 7.13 -8.19 9.86
C ILE A 107 8.20 -7.10 9.73
N SER A 108 8.24 -6.18 10.68
CA SER A 108 9.25 -5.12 10.71
C SER A 108 10.66 -5.71 10.75
N PRO A 109 11.55 -5.39 9.78
CA PRO A 109 12.93 -5.86 9.80
C PRO A 109 13.68 -5.46 11.09
N HIS A 110 13.35 -4.30 11.62
CA HIS A 110 13.89 -3.79 12.87
C HIS A 110 13.46 -4.64 14.08
N PHE A 111 12.18 -5.08 14.10
CA PHE A 111 11.71 -6.00 15.13
C PHE A 111 12.45 -7.34 15.09
N VAL A 112 12.64 -7.92 13.88
CA VAL A 112 13.39 -9.17 13.69
C VAL A 112 14.81 -9.04 14.25
N TYR A 113 15.53 -7.98 13.87
CA TYR A 113 16.89 -7.74 14.32
C TYR A 113 16.97 -7.59 15.85
N ASN A 114 16.08 -6.78 16.42
CA ASN A 114 16.05 -6.53 17.86
C ASN A 114 15.70 -7.77 18.67
N SER A 115 14.70 -8.55 18.21
CA SER A 115 14.31 -9.80 18.86
C SER A 115 15.46 -10.81 18.87
N LEU A 116 16.13 -11.02 17.72
CA LEU A 116 17.27 -11.93 17.64
C LEU A 116 18.45 -11.45 18.50
N THR A 117 18.70 -10.14 18.57
CA THR A 117 19.74 -9.56 19.43
C THR A 117 19.41 -9.76 20.91
N ALA A 118 18.16 -9.55 21.31
CA ALA A 118 17.71 -9.80 22.68
C ALA A 118 17.85 -11.29 23.03
N ILE A 119 17.39 -12.21 22.18
CA ILE A 119 17.55 -13.66 22.37
C ILE A 119 19.03 -14.03 22.52
N ALA A 120 19.91 -13.52 21.65
CA ALA A 120 21.34 -13.78 21.70
C ALA A 120 21.98 -13.34 23.01
N SER A 121 21.50 -12.26 23.64
CA SER A 121 22.01 -11.80 24.93
C SER A 121 21.75 -12.80 26.06
N PHE A 122 20.66 -13.58 25.99
CA PHE A 122 20.31 -14.60 26.99
C PHE A 122 20.98 -15.93 26.76
N VAL A 123 21.52 -16.26 25.59
CA VAL A 123 22.08 -17.58 25.26
C VAL A 123 23.13 -18.06 26.30
N ARG A 124 23.93 -17.15 26.86
CA ARG A 124 24.97 -17.49 27.83
C ARG A 124 24.54 -17.26 29.29
N THR A 125 23.58 -16.37 29.54
CA THR A 125 23.17 -15.97 30.90
C THR A 125 21.92 -16.71 31.37
N ASP A 126 20.99 -17.01 30.47
CA ASP A 126 19.76 -17.76 30.73
C ASP A 126 19.33 -18.52 29.47
N PRO A 127 19.92 -19.71 29.20
CA PRO A 127 19.62 -20.50 27.99
C PRO A 127 18.17 -20.94 27.89
N ASP A 128 17.49 -21.18 29.01
CA ASP A 128 16.09 -21.57 29.03
C ASP A 128 15.18 -20.42 28.55
N GLN A 129 15.42 -19.21 29.06
CA GLN A 129 14.74 -18.00 28.58
C GLN A 129 15.05 -17.75 27.11
N ALA A 130 16.30 -17.91 26.66
CA ALA A 130 16.65 -17.77 25.25
C ALA A 130 15.85 -18.73 24.36
N ARG A 131 15.70 -20.00 24.83
CA ARG A 131 14.91 -21.02 24.11
C ARG A 131 13.42 -20.66 24.06
N GLU A 132 12.83 -20.20 25.18
CA GLU A 132 11.44 -19.77 25.21
C GLU A 132 11.19 -18.59 24.25
N LEU A 133 12.02 -17.56 24.29
CA LEU A 133 11.92 -16.41 23.40
C LEU A 133 12.06 -16.78 21.92
N LEU A 134 12.93 -17.76 21.59
CA LEU A 134 13.09 -18.25 20.23
C LEU A 134 11.82 -18.95 19.73
N LEU A 135 11.16 -19.72 20.59
CA LEU A 135 9.88 -20.38 20.28
C LEU A 135 8.77 -19.35 20.10
N GLU A 136 8.67 -18.33 20.95
CA GLU A 136 7.70 -17.24 20.81
C GLU A 136 7.94 -16.46 19.51
N PHE A 137 9.20 -16.19 19.15
CA PHE A 137 9.54 -15.53 17.88
C PHE A 137 9.14 -16.38 16.66
N ALA A 138 9.40 -17.68 16.69
CA ALA A 138 9.00 -18.60 15.62
C ALA A 138 7.48 -18.66 15.46
N GLU A 139 6.73 -18.73 16.57
CA GLU A 139 5.26 -18.75 16.53
C GLU A 139 4.66 -17.41 16.03
N LEU A 140 5.21 -16.27 16.46
CA LEU A 140 4.81 -14.95 16.00
C LEU A 140 5.05 -14.80 14.49
N THR A 141 6.23 -15.19 14.02
CA THR A 141 6.58 -15.17 12.60
C THR A 141 5.67 -16.09 11.80
N ARG A 142 5.40 -17.30 12.29
CA ARG A 142 4.48 -18.25 11.66
C ARG A 142 3.07 -17.68 11.57
N TYR A 143 2.58 -17.01 12.62
CA TYR A 143 1.27 -16.37 12.63
C TYR A 143 1.20 -15.27 11.57
N SER A 144 2.18 -14.36 11.53
CA SER A 144 2.21 -13.23 10.60
C SER A 144 2.33 -13.65 9.12
N LEU A 145 2.98 -14.79 8.83
CA LEU A 145 3.17 -15.31 7.48
C LEU A 145 2.07 -16.28 7.03
N ARG A 146 1.15 -16.67 7.91
CA ARG A 146 0.02 -17.51 7.51
C ARG A 146 -0.85 -16.76 6.51
N ARG A 147 -1.23 -17.44 5.41
CA ARG A 147 -2.37 -17.05 4.58
C ARG A 147 -3.66 -17.35 5.37
N HIS A 148 -4.04 -16.47 6.26
CA HIS A 148 -5.32 -16.53 6.93
C HIS A 148 -6.41 -15.97 6.02
N GLY A 149 -7.67 -16.27 6.35
CA GLY A 149 -8.83 -15.52 5.86
C GLY A 149 -8.70 -14.03 6.18
N GLN A 150 -9.62 -13.24 5.70
CA GLN A 150 -9.65 -11.79 6.00
C GLN A 150 -9.82 -11.47 7.50
N PHE A 151 -10.23 -12.46 8.31
CA PHE A 151 -10.59 -12.30 9.72
C PHE A 151 -9.90 -13.32 10.62
N SER A 152 -9.69 -12.90 11.86
CA SER A 152 -9.29 -13.70 13.02
C SER A 152 -10.19 -13.38 14.21
N THR A 153 -10.20 -14.20 15.25
CA THR A 153 -10.85 -13.84 16.51
C THR A 153 -10.00 -12.82 17.28
N LEU A 154 -10.65 -11.96 18.08
CA LEU A 154 -9.93 -11.07 18.98
C LEU A 154 -8.98 -11.84 19.92
N ALA A 155 -9.36 -13.05 20.34
CA ALA A 155 -8.52 -13.93 21.12
C ALA A 155 -7.22 -14.33 20.41
N GLU A 156 -7.26 -14.54 19.09
CA GLU A 156 -6.07 -14.88 18.29
C GLU A 156 -5.15 -13.68 18.11
N GLU A 157 -5.72 -12.50 17.83
CA GLU A 157 -4.97 -11.24 17.78
C GLU A 157 -4.28 -10.94 19.12
N LEU A 158 -4.99 -11.07 20.23
CA LEU A 158 -4.42 -10.85 21.58
C LEU A 158 -3.31 -11.85 21.91
N ARG A 159 -3.42 -13.10 21.48
CA ARG A 159 -2.33 -14.07 21.62
C ARG A 159 -1.08 -13.67 20.82
N SER A 160 -1.28 -13.16 19.60
CA SER A 160 -0.17 -12.67 18.79
C SER A 160 0.49 -11.45 19.44
N VAL A 161 -0.31 -10.52 19.93
CA VAL A 161 0.15 -9.34 20.67
C VAL A 161 0.91 -9.72 21.95
N ASP A 162 0.43 -10.71 22.74
CA ASP A 162 1.12 -11.17 23.95
C ASP A 162 2.52 -11.73 23.62
N ARG A 163 2.65 -12.52 22.56
CA ARG A 163 3.95 -13.02 22.09
C ARG A 163 4.89 -11.88 21.68
N TYR A 164 4.38 -10.92 20.93
CA TYR A 164 5.14 -9.73 20.57
C TYR A 164 5.64 -8.98 21.82
N LEU A 165 4.76 -8.75 22.78
CA LEU A 165 5.09 -8.04 24.02
C LEU A 165 6.09 -8.81 24.91
N ARG A 166 6.08 -10.14 24.92
CA ARG A 166 7.10 -10.95 25.60
C ARG A 166 8.48 -10.74 25.01
N LEU A 167 8.60 -10.70 23.67
CA LEU A 167 9.86 -10.41 22.99
C LEU A 167 10.35 -8.97 23.28
N GLU A 168 9.45 -8.00 23.26
CA GLU A 168 9.79 -6.62 23.60
C GLU A 168 10.17 -6.44 25.08
N ARG A 169 9.51 -7.16 25.99
CA ARG A 169 9.91 -7.19 27.42
C ARG A 169 11.33 -7.75 27.63
N ALA A 170 11.76 -8.72 26.84
CA ALA A 170 13.13 -9.21 26.89
C ALA A 170 14.16 -8.12 26.51
N ARG A 171 13.78 -7.19 25.64
CA ARG A 171 14.62 -6.05 25.22
C ARG A 171 14.55 -4.86 26.18
N PHE A 172 13.35 -4.46 26.58
CA PHE A 172 13.14 -3.27 27.43
C PHE A 172 13.28 -3.55 28.93
N GLY A 173 13.21 -4.84 29.34
CA GLY A 173 13.22 -5.22 30.75
C GLY A 173 12.06 -4.61 31.54
N ALA A 174 12.32 -4.18 32.74
CA ALA A 174 11.35 -3.54 33.63
C ALA A 174 10.82 -2.17 33.12
N ARG A 175 11.40 -1.64 32.04
CA ARG A 175 10.95 -0.38 31.45
C ARG A 175 9.62 -0.53 30.71
N LEU A 176 9.26 -1.73 30.23
CA LEU A 176 7.99 -1.98 29.55
C LEU A 176 6.98 -2.60 30.51
N GLN A 177 5.99 -1.83 30.91
CA GLN A 177 4.82 -2.28 31.66
C GLN A 177 3.65 -2.48 30.71
N VAL A 178 2.88 -3.55 30.92
CA VAL A 178 1.73 -3.88 30.05
C VAL A 178 0.56 -4.30 30.91
N ASP A 179 -0.59 -3.66 30.69
CA ASP A 179 -1.86 -3.99 31.33
C ASP A 179 -2.86 -4.48 30.26
N LEU A 180 -3.44 -5.66 30.48
CA LEU A 180 -4.48 -6.23 29.64
C LEU A 180 -5.80 -6.23 30.38
N LEU A 181 -6.76 -5.45 29.91
CA LEU A 181 -8.10 -5.26 30.50
C LEU A 181 -9.17 -5.72 29.50
N ILE A 182 -9.33 -7.02 29.36
CA ILE A 182 -10.13 -7.66 28.32
C ILE A 182 -11.38 -8.30 28.93
N ALA A 183 -12.55 -7.88 28.46
CA ALA A 183 -13.80 -8.52 28.80
C ALA A 183 -13.91 -9.88 28.09
N PRO A 184 -14.16 -11.01 28.80
CA PRO A 184 -14.14 -12.34 28.20
C PRO A 184 -15.15 -12.52 27.05
N GLU A 185 -16.28 -11.85 27.10
CA GLU A 185 -17.36 -11.92 26.12
C GLU A 185 -16.99 -11.38 24.72
N VAL A 186 -15.93 -10.56 24.62
CA VAL A 186 -15.48 -10.04 23.32
C VAL A 186 -14.39 -10.88 22.66
N LEU A 187 -13.84 -11.87 23.33
CA LEU A 187 -12.79 -12.74 22.80
C LEU A 187 -13.15 -13.44 21.47
N PRO A 188 -14.41 -13.91 21.26
CA PRO A 188 -14.80 -14.54 19.99
C PRO A 188 -15.16 -13.55 18.87
N VAL A 189 -15.11 -12.24 19.12
CA VAL A 189 -15.43 -11.24 18.09
C VAL A 189 -14.43 -11.34 16.93
N ALA A 190 -14.97 -11.39 15.71
CA ALA A 190 -14.16 -11.40 14.50
C ALA A 190 -13.61 -10.00 14.21
N VAL A 191 -12.30 -9.91 14.03
CA VAL A 191 -11.57 -8.68 13.71
C VAL A 191 -10.73 -8.91 12.44
N PRO A 192 -10.39 -7.90 11.67
CA PRO A 192 -9.49 -8.05 10.54
C PRO A 192 -8.14 -8.61 11.00
N PHE A 193 -7.60 -9.57 10.25
CA PHE A 193 -6.32 -10.22 10.57
C PHE A 193 -5.19 -9.19 10.72
N LEU A 194 -4.36 -9.30 11.76
CA LEU A 194 -3.27 -8.36 12.10
C LEU A 194 -3.75 -6.90 12.25
N CYS A 195 -4.92 -6.67 12.86
CA CYS A 195 -5.37 -5.30 13.12
C CYS A 195 -4.83 -4.72 14.43
N LEU A 196 -4.56 -5.54 15.46
CA LEU A 196 -4.08 -5.04 16.75
C LEU A 196 -2.56 -4.95 16.84
N GLN A 197 -1.85 -5.89 16.22
CA GLN A 197 -0.39 -5.94 16.33
C GLN A 197 0.29 -4.66 15.85
N PRO A 198 -0.05 -4.05 14.69
CA PRO A 198 0.58 -2.79 14.26
C PRO A 198 0.33 -1.62 15.22
N ILE A 199 -0.84 -1.59 15.87
CA ILE A 199 -1.18 -0.53 16.83
C ILE A 199 -0.31 -0.66 18.08
N VAL A 200 -0.16 -1.90 18.60
CA VAL A 200 0.70 -2.17 19.77
C VAL A 200 2.18 -1.98 19.45
N GLU A 201 2.61 -2.37 18.26
CA GLU A 201 3.97 -2.12 17.76
C GLU A 201 4.26 -0.61 17.72
N ASN A 202 3.31 0.20 17.23
CA ASN A 202 3.43 1.66 17.21
C ASN A 202 3.58 2.24 18.64
N ALA A 203 2.74 1.80 19.58
CA ALA A 203 2.80 2.22 20.99
C ALA A 203 4.17 1.91 21.62
N VAL A 204 4.69 0.69 21.41
CA VAL A 204 5.99 0.29 22.01
C VAL A 204 7.15 1.00 21.32
N ARG A 205 7.16 1.05 19.97
CA ARG A 205 8.29 1.55 19.19
C ARG A 205 8.37 3.07 19.21
N HIS A 206 7.28 3.74 18.90
CA HIS A 206 7.20 5.19 18.72
C HIS A 206 6.77 5.91 19.99
N GLY A 207 5.89 5.31 20.80
CA GLY A 207 5.47 5.87 22.07
C GLY A 207 6.56 5.71 23.14
N LEU A 208 6.96 4.47 23.42
CA LEU A 208 7.86 4.16 24.54
C LEU A 208 9.34 4.09 24.18
N GLY A 209 9.68 3.73 22.92
CA GLY A 209 11.07 3.59 22.48
C GLY A 209 11.94 4.81 22.79
N PRO A 210 11.50 6.04 22.45
CA PRO A 210 12.25 7.27 22.73
C PRO A 210 12.24 7.69 24.21
N LYS A 211 11.29 7.17 25.03
CA LYS A 211 11.13 7.55 26.44
C LYS A 211 12.26 6.99 27.30
N PRO A 212 13.03 7.80 28.03
CA PRO A 212 14.13 7.31 28.89
C PRO A 212 13.62 6.62 30.16
N THR A 213 12.41 6.92 30.61
CA THR A 213 11.79 6.38 31.82
C THR A 213 10.94 5.15 31.50
N PRO A 214 10.58 4.32 32.49
CA PRO A 214 9.59 3.27 32.31
C PRO A 214 8.30 3.80 31.68
N GLY A 215 7.73 3.01 30.78
CA GLY A 215 6.49 3.34 30.11
C GLY A 215 5.51 2.17 30.14
N ARG A 216 4.26 2.50 29.94
CA ARG A 216 3.13 1.59 30.07
C ARG A 216 2.31 1.55 28.78
N VAL A 217 1.96 0.34 28.35
CA VAL A 217 0.94 0.10 27.32
C VAL A 217 -0.26 -0.56 27.98
N THR A 218 -1.43 0.02 27.80
CA THR A 218 -2.71 -0.53 28.29
C THR A 218 -3.56 -0.95 27.09
N ILE A 219 -3.92 -2.22 27.02
CA ILE A 219 -4.83 -2.75 26.01
C ILE A 219 -6.15 -3.06 26.69
N ARG A 220 -7.22 -2.42 26.25
CA ARG A 220 -8.57 -2.62 26.78
C ARG A 220 -9.51 -3.09 25.67
N ALA A 221 -10.33 -4.08 25.95
CA ALA A 221 -11.42 -4.47 25.07
C ALA A 221 -12.68 -4.69 25.88
N VAL A 222 -13.79 -4.05 25.48
CA VAL A 222 -15.06 -4.07 26.21
C VAL A 222 -16.22 -4.30 25.26
N ASP A 223 -17.27 -4.91 25.81
CA ASP A 223 -18.56 -5.05 25.15
C ASP A 223 -19.33 -3.71 25.23
N ALA A 224 -19.69 -3.19 24.05
CA ALA A 224 -20.50 -1.98 23.91
C ALA A 224 -21.85 -2.27 23.22
N GLY A 225 -22.43 -3.43 23.51
CA GLY A 225 -23.72 -3.86 22.95
C GLY A 225 -23.58 -4.43 21.53
N ALA A 226 -23.90 -3.66 20.49
CA ALA A 226 -23.76 -4.10 19.10
C ALA A 226 -22.28 -4.11 18.63
N GLU A 227 -21.39 -3.44 19.35
CA GLU A 227 -19.99 -3.25 19.01
C GLU A 227 -19.06 -3.82 20.09
N CYS A 228 -17.87 -4.21 19.68
CA CYS A 228 -16.72 -4.37 20.55
C CYS A 228 -15.85 -3.12 20.41
N ARG A 229 -15.48 -2.50 21.53
CA ARG A 229 -14.56 -1.37 21.57
C ARG A 229 -13.23 -1.82 22.13
N ILE A 230 -12.18 -1.58 21.34
CA ILE A 230 -10.81 -1.94 21.70
C ILE A 230 -10.02 -0.63 21.76
N SER A 231 -9.20 -0.45 22.77
CA SER A 231 -8.28 0.68 22.86
C SER A 231 -6.88 0.18 23.22
N VAL A 232 -5.88 0.78 22.58
CA VAL A 232 -4.47 0.64 22.92
C VAL A 232 -3.96 2.02 23.30
N GLU A 233 -3.47 2.15 24.53
CA GLU A 233 -3.02 3.42 25.11
C GLU A 233 -1.61 3.27 25.63
N ASP A 234 -0.71 4.20 25.28
CA ASP A 234 0.63 4.32 25.82
C ASP A 234 0.80 5.67 26.53
N ASP A 235 1.67 5.70 27.53
CA ASP A 235 2.10 6.90 28.26
C ASP A 235 3.43 7.45 27.69
N GLY A 236 3.65 7.26 26.41
CA GLY A 236 4.87 7.61 25.70
C GLY A 236 5.03 9.09 25.38
N VAL A 237 5.86 9.36 24.38
CA VAL A 237 6.19 10.75 23.98
C VAL A 237 5.03 11.46 23.25
N GLY A 238 4.02 10.70 22.78
CA GLY A 238 2.95 11.24 21.97
C GLY A 238 3.42 11.72 20.59
N MET A 239 2.48 12.25 19.80
CA MET A 239 2.72 12.75 18.44
C MET A 239 1.98 14.08 18.21
N ASP A 240 2.42 14.85 17.23
CA ASP A 240 1.64 15.96 16.71
C ASP A 240 0.36 15.41 16.02
N PRO A 241 -0.83 15.92 16.33
CA PRO A 241 -2.07 15.50 15.66
C PRO A 241 -2.03 15.63 14.13
N GLU A 242 -1.26 16.57 13.58
CA GLU A 242 -1.12 16.73 12.14
C GLU A 242 -0.25 15.60 11.53
N GLU A 243 0.79 15.16 12.22
CA GLU A 243 1.57 13.98 11.81
C GLU A 243 0.69 12.72 11.77
N VAL A 244 -0.21 12.55 12.73
CA VAL A 244 -1.16 11.44 12.76
C VAL A 244 -2.09 11.48 11.54
N ARG A 245 -2.57 12.67 11.14
CA ARG A 245 -3.42 12.80 9.93
C ARG A 245 -2.69 12.38 8.66
N VAL A 246 -1.43 12.79 8.52
CA VAL A 246 -0.57 12.39 7.39
C VAL A 246 -0.35 10.87 7.38
N GLN A 247 -0.12 10.26 8.54
CA GLN A 247 0.05 8.80 8.66
C GLN A 247 -1.23 8.03 8.31
N LEU A 248 -2.39 8.49 8.78
CA LEU A 248 -3.68 7.86 8.46
C LEU A 248 -4.08 8.06 6.99
N ALA A 249 -3.66 9.16 6.35
CA ALA A 249 -3.84 9.39 4.92
C ALA A 249 -2.92 8.54 4.02
N GLY A 250 -1.97 7.78 4.60
CA GLY A 250 -1.01 6.95 3.85
C GLY A 250 0.10 7.76 3.17
N GLU A 251 0.28 9.04 3.53
CA GLU A 251 1.27 9.95 2.97
C GLU A 251 2.59 9.98 3.79
N GLY A 252 2.70 9.14 4.83
CA GLY A 252 3.88 9.03 5.69
C GLY A 252 5.02 8.21 5.08
N ASP A 253 6.25 8.41 5.56
CA ASP A 253 7.41 7.57 5.23
C ASP A 253 7.18 6.11 5.63
N GLY A 254 7.81 5.17 4.90
CA GLY A 254 7.54 3.72 4.92
C GLY A 254 7.45 3.01 6.29
N ASP A 255 7.96 3.61 7.37
CA ASP A 255 7.86 3.13 8.75
C ASP A 255 6.51 3.48 9.44
N SER A 256 5.76 4.45 8.88
CA SER A 256 4.48 4.97 9.41
C SER A 256 3.24 4.30 8.80
N LEU A 257 3.40 3.38 7.86
CA LEU A 257 2.31 2.74 7.11
C LEU A 257 1.43 1.81 7.96
N GLY A 258 1.82 1.49 9.19
CA GLY A 258 1.12 0.51 10.03
C GLY A 258 -0.30 0.93 10.42
N LEU A 259 -0.48 2.16 10.92
CA LEU A 259 -1.79 2.67 11.36
C LEU A 259 -2.72 2.96 10.18
N GLY A 260 -2.20 3.56 9.10
CA GLY A 260 -2.97 3.83 7.87
C GLY A 260 -3.53 2.56 7.25
N ASN A 261 -2.72 1.49 7.15
CA ASN A 261 -3.16 0.21 6.63
C ASN A 261 -4.27 -0.44 7.50
N VAL A 262 -4.22 -0.27 8.82
CA VAL A 262 -5.28 -0.75 9.71
C VAL A 262 -6.55 0.07 9.54
N ASP A 263 -6.45 1.40 9.45
CA ASP A 263 -7.59 2.30 9.21
C ASP A 263 -8.31 1.98 7.91
N GLU A 264 -7.56 1.90 6.80
CA GLU A 264 -8.09 1.57 5.49
C GLU A 264 -8.79 0.20 5.49
N ARG A 265 -8.21 -0.80 6.14
CA ARG A 265 -8.78 -2.15 6.23
C ARG A 265 -10.07 -2.17 7.03
N LEU A 266 -10.11 -1.46 8.18
CA LEU A 266 -11.32 -1.37 8.99
C LEU A 266 -12.45 -0.70 8.21
N ARG A 267 -12.18 0.40 7.50
CA ARG A 267 -13.14 1.09 6.64
C ARG A 267 -13.62 0.23 5.48
N ALA A 268 -12.69 -0.42 4.77
CA ALA A 268 -13.03 -1.29 3.64
C ALA A 268 -13.93 -2.46 4.06
N VAL A 269 -13.72 -3.00 5.28
CA VAL A 269 -14.47 -4.16 5.77
C VAL A 269 -15.78 -3.76 6.43
N PHE A 270 -15.78 -2.74 7.30
CA PHE A 270 -16.93 -2.43 8.17
C PHE A 270 -17.68 -1.16 7.77
N GLY A 271 -17.10 -0.30 6.94
CA GLY A 271 -17.63 0.99 6.53
C GLY A 271 -16.80 2.14 7.10
N ASP A 272 -16.96 3.32 6.49
CA ASP A 272 -16.13 4.51 6.81
C ASP A 272 -16.22 4.95 8.27
N GLU A 273 -17.33 4.65 8.94
CA GLU A 273 -17.56 4.97 10.34
C GLU A 273 -16.70 4.14 11.32
N TYR A 274 -16.07 3.05 10.86
CA TYR A 274 -15.27 2.14 11.69
C TYR A 274 -13.75 2.40 11.59
N GLY A 275 -13.33 3.50 11.00
CA GLY A 275 -11.92 3.90 10.98
C GLY A 275 -11.34 4.10 12.39
N LEU A 276 -10.02 4.18 12.45
CA LEU A 276 -9.29 4.43 13.70
C LEU A 276 -9.61 5.84 14.25
N VAL A 277 -9.72 5.94 15.56
CA VAL A 277 -9.75 7.23 16.26
C VAL A 277 -8.50 7.31 17.12
N VAL A 278 -7.62 8.28 16.82
CA VAL A 278 -6.33 8.47 17.50
C VAL A 278 -6.40 9.76 18.34
N GLU A 279 -6.14 9.63 19.62
CA GLU A 279 -6.05 10.71 20.60
C GLU A 279 -4.58 10.81 21.02
N THR A 280 -3.92 11.92 20.74
CA THR A 280 -2.50 12.12 21.07
C THR A 280 -2.17 13.59 21.18
N ALA A 281 -1.13 13.89 21.95
CA ALA A 281 -0.47 15.20 21.96
C ALA A 281 1.00 15.00 22.41
N PRO A 282 1.93 15.86 22.00
CA PRO A 282 3.31 15.79 22.45
C PRO A 282 3.42 15.75 23.96
N GLY A 283 4.09 14.72 24.49
CA GLY A 283 4.28 14.47 25.93
C GLY A 283 3.09 13.83 26.66
N ALA A 284 1.96 13.58 26.00
CA ALA A 284 0.75 13.03 26.64
C ALA A 284 0.51 11.53 26.32
N GLY A 285 1.39 10.92 25.51
CA GLY A 285 1.19 9.56 25.01
C GLY A 285 0.19 9.49 23.85
N THR A 286 -0.20 8.28 23.49
CA THR A 286 -1.11 8.04 22.39
C THR A 286 -2.18 7.02 22.78
N LYS A 287 -3.43 7.26 22.41
CA LYS A 287 -4.52 6.31 22.53
C LYS A 287 -5.19 6.09 21.19
N VAL A 288 -5.17 4.85 20.73
CA VAL A 288 -5.82 4.41 19.50
C VAL A 288 -7.07 3.63 19.85
N ASN A 289 -8.21 4.07 19.36
CA ASN A 289 -9.50 3.43 19.54
C ASN A 289 -9.94 2.73 18.26
N VAL A 290 -10.34 1.47 18.39
CA VAL A 290 -10.89 0.60 17.34
C VAL A 290 -12.29 0.20 17.72
N ARG A 291 -13.23 0.32 16.79
CA ARG A 291 -14.61 -0.18 16.94
C ARG A 291 -14.84 -1.26 15.89
N VAL A 292 -15.44 -2.36 16.30
CA VAL A 292 -15.84 -3.43 15.37
C VAL A 292 -17.23 -3.93 15.70
N PRO A 293 -18.10 -4.18 14.71
CA PRO A 293 -19.43 -4.74 14.96
C PRO A 293 -19.30 -6.20 15.39
N LYS A 294 -20.01 -6.61 16.43
CA LYS A 294 -20.00 -8.00 16.92
C LYS A 294 -20.73 -8.97 15.98
N TYR A 295 -21.71 -8.48 15.25
CA TYR A 295 -22.55 -9.28 14.36
C TYR A 295 -22.59 -8.62 12.98
N ARG A 296 -22.02 -9.25 11.99
CA ARG A 296 -22.11 -8.85 10.59
C ARG A 296 -22.23 -10.07 9.69
N ASN A 297 -23.18 -10.05 8.76
CA ASN A 297 -23.35 -11.11 7.76
C ASN A 297 -22.10 -11.20 6.87
N GLY A 298 -21.53 -12.40 6.73
CA GLY A 298 -20.35 -12.64 5.90
C GLY A 298 -19.00 -12.49 6.63
N VAL A 299 -18.96 -11.98 7.87
CA VAL A 299 -17.75 -11.92 8.71
C VAL A 299 -17.73 -13.12 9.65
N ARG A 300 -16.82 -14.07 9.38
CA ARG A 300 -16.54 -15.22 10.25
C ARG A 300 -15.02 -15.32 10.43
N ALA A 301 -14.60 -15.52 11.67
CA ALA A 301 -13.21 -15.82 12.03
C ALA A 301 -12.89 -17.28 11.80
#